data_df8b7b88a51eb1bdd6e8a3e235351fd5
#
_entry.id   df8b7b88a51eb1bdd6e8a3e235351fd5
#
_cell.length_a   1.000
_cell.length_b   1.000
_cell.length_c   1.000
_cell.angle_alpha   90.00
_cell.angle_beta   90.00
_cell.angle_gamma   90.00
#
_symmetry.space_group_name_H-M   'P 1'
#
loop_
_entity.id
_entity.type
_entity.pdbx_description
1 polymer ?
#
loop_
_entity_poly.entity_id
_entity_poly.type
_entity_poly.pdbx_seq_one_letter_code
_entity_poly.pdbx_strand_id
1 'polypeptide(L)'
;ISGESSDSERDAAIARLENGELQYIFSVDIFNEGVDIPSLNQIIMLRKTESAIVFVQQLGRGLRKDPSKDFTLVLDFIGNYQQNYLIPIALAGDRTYNKDNLRKVVKEGSSIIPGCSTITFDHISEQRVFKALEEGRFGTAKLIRAEYGDLRRLLGRIPSLLDFDANESIDPMIIINKYGSYPAFLQQYEQDCPYSFSPKKLDYLKFISTKMASGKRRGELLILRELLKSPDEAINEASAACRSHESITSTIRMLSGEFSTRGEQLIREVDGKIVLDPQFETALSDPWFRNCVSDVLEFGLSRNEAAFAETYKDTDFVLNQKYTREDVCRLLRWAKEPNYQNVGGYFHDKETNTFPVFINYEKDPDISVTTQYEDRFVSDREIICISKSNRTLQSPEIGNLAHARELGMRCFLFLRKNKKDKDDETESYFLGEMHPTGQFEQIVMEDGSTSAVEITYDLETPVRADLYDYFLSSFDK
;
A
#
# COMPACT_ATOMS: atom_id res chain seq x y z
N ILE A 1 -26.19 -5.90 -34.43
CA ILE A 1 -27.25 -5.07 -33.83
C ILE A 1 -26.60 -3.85 -33.13
N SER A 2 -27.25 -2.68 -33.26
CA SER A 2 -26.73 -1.40 -32.74
C SER A 2 -27.82 -0.62 -32.01
N GLY A 3 -27.51 0.54 -31.42
CA GLY A 3 -28.48 1.41 -30.79
C GLY A 3 -29.63 1.85 -31.71
N GLU A 4 -29.44 1.74 -33.02
CA GLU A 4 -30.47 2.05 -34.04
C GLU A 4 -31.40 0.86 -34.34
N SER A 5 -31.05 -0.36 -33.88
CA SER A 5 -31.90 -1.55 -34.06
C SER A 5 -33.13 -1.46 -33.16
N SER A 6 -34.31 -1.76 -33.73
CA SER A 6 -35.56 -1.84 -32.97
C SER A 6 -35.56 -3.01 -31.98
N ASP A 7 -36.37 -2.94 -30.94
CA ASP A 7 -36.48 -4.04 -29.95
C ASP A 7 -36.88 -5.36 -30.61
N SER A 8 -37.79 -5.30 -31.59
CA SER A 8 -38.22 -6.50 -32.34
C SER A 8 -37.10 -7.13 -33.18
N GLU A 9 -36.19 -6.34 -33.75
CA GLU A 9 -35.02 -6.85 -34.46
C GLU A 9 -34.00 -7.47 -33.50
N ARG A 10 -33.83 -6.90 -32.30
CA ARG A 10 -32.99 -7.43 -31.24
C ARG A 10 -33.49 -8.77 -30.76
N ASP A 11 -34.80 -8.86 -30.42
CA ASP A 11 -35.43 -10.08 -29.94
C ASP A 11 -35.36 -11.20 -31.02
N ALA A 12 -35.60 -10.87 -32.28
CA ALA A 12 -35.47 -11.80 -33.40
C ALA A 12 -34.04 -12.30 -33.57
N ALA A 13 -33.03 -11.45 -33.43
CA ALA A 13 -31.63 -11.84 -33.53
C ALA A 13 -31.23 -12.76 -32.35
N ILE A 14 -31.70 -12.49 -31.13
CA ILE A 14 -31.48 -13.32 -29.96
C ILE A 14 -32.11 -14.69 -30.14
N ALA A 15 -33.37 -14.74 -30.53
CA ALA A 15 -34.08 -15.99 -30.77
C ALA A 15 -33.36 -16.86 -31.84
N ARG A 16 -32.86 -16.25 -32.90
CA ARG A 16 -32.07 -16.98 -33.92
C ARG A 16 -30.74 -17.51 -33.39
N LEU A 17 -30.08 -16.77 -32.47
CA LEU A 17 -28.88 -17.27 -31.83
C LEU A 17 -29.19 -18.46 -30.91
N GLU A 18 -30.24 -18.35 -30.08
CA GLU A 18 -30.67 -19.43 -29.18
C GLU A 18 -31.11 -20.67 -29.92
N ASN A 19 -31.75 -20.55 -31.08
CA ASN A 19 -32.14 -21.66 -31.95
C ASN A 19 -30.97 -22.22 -32.80
N GLY A 20 -29.75 -21.65 -32.69
CA GLY A 20 -28.60 -22.13 -33.44
C GLY A 20 -28.56 -21.73 -34.90
N GLU A 21 -29.47 -20.83 -35.34
CA GLU A 21 -29.49 -20.29 -36.73
C GLU A 21 -28.34 -19.27 -36.92
N LEU A 22 -27.91 -18.61 -35.85
CA LEU A 22 -26.75 -17.70 -35.82
C LEU A 22 -25.71 -18.31 -34.89
N GLN A 23 -24.44 -18.23 -35.31
CA GLN A 23 -23.29 -18.62 -34.49
C GLN A 23 -22.76 -17.45 -33.67
N TYR A 24 -22.89 -16.23 -34.13
CA TYR A 24 -22.37 -15.01 -33.50
C TYR A 24 -23.34 -13.84 -33.67
N ILE A 25 -23.37 -12.98 -32.65
CA ILE A 25 -24.00 -11.65 -32.73
C ILE A 25 -22.92 -10.60 -32.41
N PHE A 26 -22.79 -9.63 -33.31
CA PHE A 26 -21.99 -8.43 -33.02
C PHE A 26 -22.89 -7.35 -32.47
N SER A 27 -22.51 -6.76 -31.33
CA SER A 27 -23.28 -5.66 -30.71
C SER A 27 -22.39 -4.49 -30.34
N VAL A 28 -22.95 -3.28 -30.42
CA VAL A 28 -22.29 -2.06 -29.97
C VAL A 28 -23.23 -1.37 -28.97
N ASP A 29 -22.81 -1.30 -27.70
CA ASP A 29 -23.46 -0.63 -26.55
C ASP A 29 -24.87 -1.12 -26.14
N ILE A 30 -25.46 -2.07 -26.86
CA ILE A 30 -26.85 -2.51 -26.61
C ILE A 30 -26.93 -3.49 -25.48
N PHE A 31 -25.89 -4.32 -25.29
CA PHE A 31 -25.85 -5.31 -24.20
C PHE A 31 -25.39 -4.70 -22.87
N ASN A 32 -25.28 -3.37 -22.77
CA ASN A 32 -25.02 -2.69 -21.51
C ASN A 32 -26.27 -2.66 -20.61
N GLU A 33 -27.48 -2.67 -21.19
CA GLU A 33 -28.76 -2.65 -20.44
C GLU A 33 -29.83 -3.55 -21.13
N GLY A 34 -30.57 -4.31 -20.33
CA GLY A 34 -31.84 -4.93 -20.75
C GLY A 34 -31.78 -6.27 -21.49
N VAL A 35 -30.65 -6.74 -22.00
CA VAL A 35 -30.58 -8.02 -22.74
C VAL A 35 -30.03 -9.13 -21.85
N ASP A 36 -30.70 -10.27 -21.82
CA ASP A 36 -30.34 -11.46 -21.06
C ASP A 36 -30.33 -12.68 -21.99
N ILE A 37 -29.17 -13.30 -22.18
CA ILE A 37 -29.01 -14.50 -23.01
C ILE A 37 -28.28 -15.56 -22.20
N PRO A 38 -28.98 -16.34 -21.37
CA PRO A 38 -28.37 -17.33 -20.49
C PRO A 38 -27.59 -18.42 -21.24
N SER A 39 -27.98 -18.77 -22.47
CA SER A 39 -27.36 -19.79 -23.32
C SER A 39 -26.00 -19.42 -23.92
N LEU A 40 -25.53 -18.16 -23.76
CA LEU A 40 -24.21 -17.74 -24.26
C LEU A 40 -23.08 -18.56 -23.62
N ASN A 41 -22.29 -19.23 -24.46
CA ASN A 41 -21.13 -20.01 -24.05
C ASN A 41 -19.80 -19.28 -24.32
N GLN A 42 -19.82 -18.21 -25.09
CA GLN A 42 -18.64 -17.39 -25.39
C GLN A 42 -18.97 -15.90 -25.51
N ILE A 43 -18.10 -15.07 -24.92
CA ILE A 43 -18.14 -13.60 -25.03
C ILE A 43 -16.77 -13.14 -25.51
N ILE A 44 -16.74 -12.33 -26.55
CA ILE A 44 -15.51 -11.71 -27.06
C ILE A 44 -15.64 -10.19 -26.92
N MET A 45 -14.79 -9.60 -26.06
CA MET A 45 -14.77 -8.17 -25.80
C MET A 45 -13.71 -7.50 -26.67
N LEU A 46 -14.18 -6.83 -27.73
CA LEU A 46 -13.31 -6.18 -28.72
C LEU A 46 -13.20 -4.66 -28.50
N ARG A 47 -14.04 -4.11 -27.62
CA ARG A 47 -14.12 -2.68 -27.35
C ARG A 47 -13.52 -2.36 -25.99
N LYS A 48 -12.79 -1.25 -25.95
CA LYS A 48 -12.27 -0.65 -24.72
C LYS A 48 -13.42 -0.38 -23.72
N THR A 49 -13.27 -0.85 -22.51
CA THR A 49 -14.16 -0.57 -21.38
C THR A 49 -13.49 0.46 -20.48
N GLU A 50 -14.16 1.59 -20.22
CA GLU A 50 -13.61 2.71 -19.41
C GLU A 50 -14.07 2.66 -17.95
N SER A 51 -14.93 1.70 -17.59
CA SER A 51 -15.49 1.56 -16.25
C SER A 51 -15.51 0.10 -15.82
N ALA A 52 -15.00 -0.17 -14.62
CA ALA A 52 -15.07 -1.48 -13.97
C ALA A 52 -16.51 -1.98 -13.84
N ILE A 53 -17.45 -1.08 -13.53
CA ILE A 53 -18.88 -1.40 -13.40
C ILE A 53 -19.47 -1.88 -14.73
N VAL A 54 -19.20 -1.17 -15.82
CA VAL A 54 -19.66 -1.57 -17.16
C VAL A 54 -19.06 -2.92 -17.57
N PHE A 55 -17.79 -3.16 -17.26
CA PHE A 55 -17.13 -4.44 -17.50
C PHE A 55 -17.85 -5.59 -16.78
N VAL A 56 -18.10 -5.45 -15.48
CA VAL A 56 -18.82 -6.48 -14.69
C VAL A 56 -20.26 -6.67 -15.18
N GLN A 57 -20.95 -5.61 -15.57
CA GLN A 57 -22.30 -5.68 -16.13
C GLN A 57 -22.34 -6.46 -17.47
N GLN A 58 -21.36 -6.23 -18.34
CA GLN A 58 -21.22 -6.96 -19.60
C GLN A 58 -20.93 -8.44 -19.37
N LEU A 59 -20.04 -8.77 -18.44
CA LEU A 59 -19.74 -10.14 -18.04
C LEU A 59 -20.96 -10.84 -17.42
N GLY A 60 -21.64 -10.19 -16.48
CA GLY A 60 -22.73 -10.78 -15.69
C GLY A 60 -23.89 -11.30 -16.53
N ARG A 61 -24.10 -10.73 -17.71
CA ARG A 61 -25.17 -11.14 -18.61
C ARG A 61 -24.92 -12.50 -19.25
N GLY A 62 -23.69 -12.82 -19.58
CA GLY A 62 -23.32 -14.13 -20.13
C GLY A 62 -22.92 -15.16 -19.09
N LEU A 63 -22.72 -14.76 -17.82
CA LEU A 63 -22.32 -15.68 -16.74
C LEU A 63 -23.52 -16.35 -16.04
N ARG A 64 -24.76 -16.10 -16.50
CA ARG A 64 -25.93 -16.76 -15.95
C ARG A 64 -25.88 -18.27 -16.19
N LYS A 65 -26.39 -19.02 -15.22
CA LYS A 65 -26.47 -20.48 -15.31
C LYS A 65 -27.54 -20.87 -16.32
N ASP A 66 -27.21 -21.81 -17.21
CA ASP A 66 -28.12 -22.41 -18.17
C ASP A 66 -27.77 -23.87 -18.30
N PRO A 67 -28.78 -24.78 -18.36
CA PRO A 67 -28.54 -26.23 -18.50
C PRO A 67 -27.83 -26.64 -19.81
N SER A 68 -27.83 -25.77 -20.82
CA SER A 68 -27.20 -26.05 -22.13
C SER A 68 -25.71 -25.81 -22.14
N LYS A 69 -25.11 -25.26 -21.05
CA LYS A 69 -23.68 -24.95 -20.97
C LYS A 69 -23.08 -25.33 -19.63
N ASP A 70 -21.85 -25.85 -19.65
CA ASP A 70 -21.05 -26.14 -18.46
C ASP A 70 -20.28 -24.90 -17.97
N PHE A 71 -19.85 -24.03 -18.91
CA PHE A 71 -19.10 -22.80 -18.62
C PHE A 71 -19.33 -21.74 -19.71
N THR A 72 -18.91 -20.53 -19.41
CA THR A 72 -18.84 -19.44 -20.40
C THR A 72 -17.39 -19.01 -20.56
N LEU A 73 -16.87 -19.05 -21.79
CA LEU A 73 -15.55 -18.55 -22.14
C LEU A 73 -15.62 -17.03 -22.40
N VAL A 74 -14.83 -16.25 -21.69
CA VAL A 74 -14.70 -14.81 -21.93
C VAL A 74 -13.30 -14.53 -22.47
N LEU A 75 -13.22 -13.90 -23.63
CA LEU A 75 -11.98 -13.41 -24.24
C LEU A 75 -11.99 -11.87 -24.22
N ASP A 76 -11.08 -11.27 -23.49
CA ASP A 76 -10.90 -9.82 -23.45
C ASP A 76 -9.53 -9.43 -23.97
N PHE A 77 -9.49 -8.45 -24.88
CA PHE A 77 -8.26 -7.94 -25.48
C PHE A 77 -7.71 -6.75 -24.68
N ILE A 78 -7.35 -6.99 -23.41
CA ILE A 78 -6.83 -5.99 -22.45
C ILE A 78 -5.68 -5.16 -23.05
N GLY A 79 -4.87 -5.75 -23.92
CA GLY A 79 -3.74 -5.08 -24.55
C GLY A 79 -4.07 -3.79 -25.31
N ASN A 80 -5.33 -3.52 -25.60
CA ASN A 80 -5.79 -2.33 -26.31
C ASN A 80 -6.26 -1.19 -25.38
N TYR A 81 -6.20 -1.35 -24.04
CA TYR A 81 -6.70 -0.39 -23.07
C TYR A 81 -5.58 0.50 -22.53
N GLN A 82 -5.87 1.78 -22.33
CA GLN A 82 -4.95 2.72 -21.66
C GLN A 82 -4.98 2.59 -20.14
N GLN A 83 -6.09 2.07 -19.58
CA GLN A 83 -6.31 1.90 -18.13
C GLN A 83 -6.52 0.41 -17.82
N ASN A 84 -5.53 -0.41 -18.17
CA ASN A 84 -5.60 -1.86 -18.03
C ASN A 84 -5.81 -2.31 -16.56
N TYR A 85 -5.50 -1.46 -15.58
CA TYR A 85 -5.74 -1.73 -14.16
C TYR A 85 -7.23 -1.80 -13.76
N LEU A 86 -8.15 -1.28 -14.56
CA LEU A 86 -9.59 -1.38 -14.26
C LEU A 86 -10.11 -2.81 -14.33
N ILE A 87 -9.49 -3.67 -15.12
CA ILE A 87 -9.90 -5.07 -15.27
C ILE A 87 -9.63 -5.88 -14.00
N PRO A 88 -8.40 -5.89 -13.43
CA PRO A 88 -8.17 -6.49 -12.12
C PRO A 88 -9.09 -5.96 -11.02
N ILE A 89 -9.34 -4.66 -10.97
CA ILE A 89 -10.29 -4.05 -10.01
C ILE A 89 -11.70 -4.64 -10.20
N ALA A 90 -12.17 -4.71 -11.45
CA ALA A 90 -13.49 -5.24 -11.75
C ALA A 90 -13.63 -6.72 -11.41
N LEU A 91 -12.60 -7.52 -11.67
CA LEU A 91 -12.60 -8.96 -11.44
C LEU A 91 -12.48 -9.35 -9.97
N ALA A 92 -11.65 -8.61 -9.22
CA ALA A 92 -11.46 -8.84 -7.78
C ALA A 92 -12.59 -8.24 -6.92
N GLY A 93 -13.33 -7.25 -7.46
CA GLY A 93 -14.24 -6.42 -6.67
C GLY A 93 -13.52 -5.43 -5.73
N ASP A 94 -12.19 -5.44 -5.70
CA ASP A 94 -11.37 -4.59 -4.84
C ASP A 94 -11.27 -3.17 -5.40
N ARG A 95 -12.00 -2.23 -4.80
CA ARG A 95 -12.00 -0.80 -5.12
C ARG A 95 -11.09 0.01 -4.21
N THR A 96 -10.25 -0.64 -3.42
CA THR A 96 -9.29 0.05 -2.53
C THR A 96 -8.22 0.81 -3.31
N TYR A 97 -8.01 0.48 -4.60
CA TYR A 97 -6.92 0.96 -5.43
C TYR A 97 -5.54 0.66 -4.86
N ASN A 98 -5.45 -0.38 -4.04
CA ASN A 98 -4.18 -0.86 -3.52
C ASN A 98 -3.43 -1.61 -4.63
N LYS A 99 -2.31 -1.04 -5.07
CA LYS A 99 -1.50 -1.60 -6.16
C LYS A 99 -1.01 -3.02 -5.88
N ASP A 100 -0.70 -3.33 -4.61
CA ASP A 100 -0.20 -4.65 -4.22
C ASP A 100 -1.29 -5.72 -4.31
N ASN A 101 -2.51 -5.40 -3.87
CA ASN A 101 -3.65 -6.29 -4.02
C ASN A 101 -3.94 -6.54 -5.51
N LEU A 102 -3.93 -5.49 -6.31
CA LEU A 102 -4.16 -5.60 -7.76
C LEU A 102 -3.07 -6.42 -8.47
N ARG A 103 -1.80 -6.29 -8.06
CA ARG A 103 -0.71 -7.13 -8.58
C ARG A 103 -0.91 -8.61 -8.23
N LYS A 104 -1.34 -8.92 -6.99
CA LYS A 104 -1.67 -10.29 -6.59
C LYS A 104 -2.80 -10.87 -7.43
N VAL A 105 -3.87 -10.11 -7.67
CA VAL A 105 -4.98 -10.56 -8.54
C VAL A 105 -4.48 -10.96 -9.93
N VAL A 106 -3.58 -10.19 -10.50
CA VAL A 106 -3.02 -10.48 -11.82
C VAL A 106 -2.12 -11.73 -11.80
N LYS A 107 -1.30 -11.90 -10.75
CA LYS A 107 -0.38 -13.03 -10.60
C LYS A 107 -1.07 -14.32 -10.21
N GLU A 108 -1.94 -14.28 -9.22
CA GLU A 108 -2.57 -15.45 -8.61
C GLU A 108 -3.88 -15.85 -9.31
N GLY A 109 -4.42 -14.93 -10.14
CA GLY A 109 -5.56 -15.20 -11.03
C GLY A 109 -6.74 -15.85 -10.32
N SER A 110 -7.05 -17.09 -10.70
CA SER A 110 -8.21 -17.83 -10.22
C SER A 110 -8.18 -18.19 -8.73
N SER A 111 -7.03 -18.15 -8.05
CA SER A 111 -6.95 -18.51 -6.62
C SER A 111 -7.59 -17.48 -5.69
N ILE A 112 -7.72 -16.24 -6.16
CA ILE A 112 -8.28 -15.11 -5.38
C ILE A 112 -9.79 -14.94 -5.61
N ILE A 113 -10.30 -15.40 -6.77
CA ILE A 113 -11.70 -15.19 -7.12
C ILE A 113 -12.57 -16.31 -6.53
N PRO A 114 -13.59 -15.99 -5.72
CA PRO A 114 -14.46 -17.00 -5.15
C PRO A 114 -15.23 -17.77 -6.24
N GLY A 115 -15.26 -19.09 -6.13
CA GLY A 115 -16.06 -19.96 -7.00
C GLY A 115 -15.25 -20.81 -7.98
N CYS A 116 -15.89 -21.25 -9.08
CA CYS A 116 -15.29 -22.12 -10.09
C CYS A 116 -14.68 -21.33 -11.28
N SER A 117 -14.52 -20.04 -11.15
CA SER A 117 -14.01 -19.18 -12.24
C SER A 117 -12.49 -19.23 -12.30
N THR A 118 -11.95 -19.34 -13.51
CA THR A 118 -10.51 -19.27 -13.78
C THR A 118 -10.20 -18.03 -14.61
N ILE A 119 -9.24 -17.23 -14.18
CA ILE A 119 -8.74 -16.07 -14.92
C ILE A 119 -7.29 -16.30 -15.26
N THR A 120 -6.94 -16.10 -16.52
CA THR A 120 -5.57 -16.21 -17.01
C THR A 120 -5.24 -14.96 -17.82
N PHE A 121 -4.16 -14.28 -17.47
CA PHE A 121 -3.58 -13.21 -18.28
C PHE A 121 -2.48 -13.79 -19.15
N ASP A 122 -2.43 -13.42 -20.43
CA ASP A 122 -1.23 -13.67 -21.22
C ASP A 122 -0.08 -12.78 -20.75
N HIS A 123 1.16 -13.18 -21.03
CA HIS A 123 2.36 -12.49 -20.54
C HIS A 123 2.42 -11.00 -20.95
N ILE A 124 1.99 -10.68 -22.16
CA ILE A 124 2.00 -9.29 -22.67
C ILE A 124 0.94 -8.46 -21.93
N SER A 125 -0.24 -9.02 -21.73
CA SER A 125 -1.33 -8.37 -20.99
C SER A 125 -0.95 -8.17 -19.52
N GLU A 126 -0.33 -9.14 -18.88
CA GLU A 126 0.20 -9.05 -17.52
C GLU A 126 1.19 -7.89 -17.38
N GLN A 127 2.19 -7.80 -18.25
CA GLN A 127 3.16 -6.71 -18.27
C GLN A 127 2.51 -5.34 -18.45
N ARG A 128 1.53 -5.24 -19.34
CA ARG A 128 0.80 -3.99 -19.61
C ARG A 128 -0.06 -3.56 -18.41
N VAL A 129 -0.69 -4.52 -17.72
CA VAL A 129 -1.43 -4.24 -16.48
C VAL A 129 -0.48 -3.74 -15.40
N PHE A 130 0.65 -4.39 -15.20
CA PHE A 130 1.65 -3.95 -14.22
C PHE A 130 2.19 -2.55 -14.54
N LYS A 131 2.52 -2.28 -15.79
CA LYS A 131 2.94 -0.94 -16.22
C LYS A 131 1.85 0.10 -15.96
N ALA A 132 0.59 -0.21 -16.29
CA ALA A 132 -0.54 0.68 -16.04
C ALA A 132 -0.79 0.91 -14.55
N LEU A 133 -0.57 -0.08 -13.68
CA LEU A 133 -0.63 0.05 -12.22
C LEU A 133 0.48 0.98 -11.69
N GLU A 134 1.70 0.84 -12.19
CA GLU A 134 2.84 1.69 -11.78
C GLU A 134 2.67 3.14 -12.22
N GLU A 135 2.22 3.37 -13.46
CA GLU A 135 1.97 4.70 -14.01
C GLU A 135 0.67 5.32 -13.48
N GLY A 136 -0.25 4.50 -12.95
CA GLY A 136 -1.56 4.91 -12.47
C GLY A 136 -1.45 5.85 -11.26
N ARG A 137 -2.16 6.98 -11.32
CA ARG A 137 -2.28 7.95 -10.22
C ARG A 137 -3.64 7.79 -9.55
N PHE A 138 -3.69 7.01 -8.50
CA PHE A 138 -4.93 6.77 -7.75
C PHE A 138 -5.25 7.87 -6.73
N GLY A 139 -4.27 8.71 -6.37
CA GLY A 139 -4.46 9.87 -5.49
C GLY A 139 -5.02 11.13 -6.17
N THR A 140 -5.72 11.03 -7.31
CA THR A 140 -6.29 12.23 -7.96
C THR A 140 -7.53 12.72 -7.21
N ALA A 141 -7.69 14.06 -7.10
CA ALA A 141 -8.86 14.65 -6.44
C ALA A 141 -10.20 14.25 -7.11
N LYS A 142 -10.18 13.98 -8.42
CA LYS A 142 -11.35 13.52 -9.18
C LYS A 142 -11.78 12.13 -8.73
N LEU A 143 -10.83 11.18 -8.66
CA LEU A 143 -11.12 9.81 -8.23
C LEU A 143 -11.61 9.78 -6.78
N ILE A 144 -10.87 10.42 -5.86
CA ILE A 144 -11.24 10.48 -4.45
C ILE A 144 -12.67 10.99 -4.26
N ARG A 145 -13.03 12.09 -4.96
CA ARG A 145 -14.38 12.64 -4.87
C ARG A 145 -15.46 11.73 -5.44
N ALA A 146 -15.16 11.03 -6.52
CA ALA A 146 -16.09 10.09 -7.13
C ALA A 146 -16.38 8.91 -6.19
N GLU A 147 -15.34 8.25 -5.68
CA GLU A 147 -15.46 7.10 -4.77
C GLU A 147 -16.11 7.50 -3.43
N TYR A 148 -15.71 8.63 -2.85
CA TYR A 148 -16.39 9.19 -1.67
C TYR A 148 -17.86 9.46 -1.92
N GLY A 149 -18.21 10.09 -3.05
CA GLY A 149 -19.60 10.42 -3.40
C GLY A 149 -20.46 9.18 -3.61
N ASP A 150 -19.89 8.12 -4.18
CA ASP A 150 -20.56 6.83 -4.34
C ASP A 150 -20.85 6.18 -2.98
N LEU A 151 -19.86 6.12 -2.10
CA LEU A 151 -20.02 5.57 -0.76
C LEU A 151 -21.00 6.39 0.08
N ARG A 152 -20.91 7.74 0.03
CA ARG A 152 -21.84 8.62 0.74
C ARG A 152 -23.29 8.41 0.30
N ARG A 153 -23.52 8.25 -1.02
CA ARG A 153 -24.86 7.95 -1.55
C ARG A 153 -25.36 6.58 -1.12
N LEU A 154 -24.48 5.58 -1.11
CA LEU A 154 -24.82 4.24 -0.67
C LEU A 154 -25.25 4.22 0.81
N LEU A 155 -24.53 4.93 1.67
CA LEU A 155 -24.78 4.97 3.12
C LEU A 155 -25.86 5.98 3.53
N GLY A 156 -26.17 6.99 2.71
CA GLY A 156 -27.09 8.08 3.05
C GLY A 156 -26.57 9.03 4.13
N ARG A 157 -25.31 8.93 4.53
CA ARG A 157 -24.62 9.75 5.55
C ARG A 157 -23.15 9.95 5.20
N ILE A 158 -22.48 10.87 5.87
CA ILE A 158 -21.01 11.00 5.77
C ILE A 158 -20.38 9.69 6.28
N PRO A 159 -19.56 9.00 5.45
CA PRO A 159 -18.85 7.80 5.87
C PRO A 159 -17.88 8.06 7.02
N SER A 160 -17.72 7.10 7.94
CA SER A 160 -16.56 7.00 8.81
C SER A 160 -15.38 6.35 8.06
N LEU A 161 -14.17 6.39 8.60
CA LEU A 161 -13.02 5.74 7.99
C LEU A 161 -13.21 4.21 7.86
N LEU A 162 -13.85 3.57 8.84
CA LEU A 162 -14.18 2.14 8.81
C LEU A 162 -15.21 1.78 7.74
N ASP A 163 -16.10 2.70 7.36
CA ASP A 163 -17.08 2.43 6.31
C ASP A 163 -16.42 2.19 4.95
N PHE A 164 -15.29 2.83 4.68
CA PHE A 164 -14.54 2.60 3.43
C PHE A 164 -14.02 1.16 3.35
N ASP A 165 -13.42 0.64 4.43
CA ASP A 165 -12.93 -0.74 4.47
C ASP A 165 -14.08 -1.75 4.42
N ALA A 166 -15.16 -1.50 5.18
CA ALA A 166 -16.33 -2.38 5.22
C ALA A 166 -17.08 -2.50 3.88
N ASN A 167 -16.94 -1.51 3.01
CA ASN A 167 -17.57 -1.49 1.69
C ASN A 167 -16.57 -1.64 0.54
N GLU A 168 -15.32 -2.06 0.84
CA GLU A 168 -14.25 -2.23 -0.16
C GLU A 168 -14.10 -1.02 -1.10
N SER A 169 -14.34 0.19 -0.55
CA SER A 169 -14.20 1.45 -1.27
C SER A 169 -12.75 1.92 -1.30
N ILE A 170 -12.48 3.10 -1.88
CA ILE A 170 -11.13 3.67 -1.94
C ILE A 170 -10.45 3.65 -0.57
N ASP A 171 -9.17 3.24 -0.52
CA ASP A 171 -8.41 3.22 0.73
C ASP A 171 -8.34 4.64 1.34
N PRO A 172 -8.84 4.84 2.57
CA PRO A 172 -8.75 6.12 3.27
C PRO A 172 -7.34 6.70 3.34
N MET A 173 -6.30 5.87 3.31
CA MET A 173 -4.92 6.35 3.28
C MET A 173 -4.61 7.19 2.05
N ILE A 174 -5.25 6.94 0.91
CA ILE A 174 -5.13 7.78 -0.31
C ILE A 174 -5.67 9.19 -0.04
N ILE A 175 -6.79 9.30 0.69
CA ILE A 175 -7.37 10.57 1.09
C ILE A 175 -6.45 11.29 2.09
N ILE A 176 -6.00 10.57 3.11
CA ILE A 176 -5.11 11.08 4.17
C ILE A 176 -3.79 11.57 3.56
N ASN A 177 -3.17 10.80 2.70
CA ASN A 177 -1.91 11.17 2.05
C ASN A 177 -2.05 12.46 1.21
N LYS A 178 -3.21 12.65 0.56
CA LYS A 178 -3.45 13.83 -0.26
C LYS A 178 -3.82 15.08 0.52
N TYR A 179 -4.69 14.96 1.52
CA TYR A 179 -5.29 16.10 2.24
C TYR A 179 -4.75 16.26 3.66
N GLY A 180 -3.88 15.36 4.11
CA GLY A 180 -3.33 15.31 5.47
C GLY A 180 -4.25 14.63 6.48
N SER A 181 -5.57 14.73 6.33
CA SER A 181 -6.55 14.03 7.13
C SER A 181 -7.89 13.93 6.41
N TYR A 182 -8.72 12.97 6.79
CA TYR A 182 -10.07 12.86 6.27
C TYR A 182 -10.96 14.08 6.63
N PRO A 183 -10.94 14.63 7.87
CA PRO A 183 -11.66 15.85 8.18
C PRO A 183 -11.24 17.06 7.32
N ALA A 184 -9.97 17.19 6.96
CA ALA A 184 -9.52 18.26 6.06
C ALA A 184 -10.13 18.12 4.65
N PHE A 185 -10.23 16.89 4.15
CA PHE A 185 -10.94 16.60 2.91
C PHE A 185 -12.43 16.98 3.02
N LEU A 186 -13.13 16.57 4.09
CA LEU A 186 -14.53 16.87 4.31
C LEU A 186 -14.78 18.38 4.36
N GLN A 187 -13.99 19.14 5.09
CA GLN A 187 -14.14 20.61 5.15
C GLN A 187 -13.99 21.28 3.78
N GLN A 188 -13.25 20.69 2.88
CA GLN A 188 -13.01 21.24 1.55
C GLN A 188 -14.10 20.85 0.54
N TYR A 189 -14.70 19.67 0.67
CA TYR A 189 -15.54 19.11 -0.39
C TYR A 189 -16.94 18.70 0.05
N GLU A 190 -17.20 18.46 1.34
CA GLU A 190 -18.50 18.06 1.82
C GLU A 190 -19.34 19.30 2.16
N GLN A 191 -20.46 19.47 1.47
CA GLN A 191 -21.35 20.63 1.67
C GLN A 191 -22.03 20.61 3.05
N ASP A 192 -22.37 19.42 3.53
CA ASP A 192 -23.02 19.21 4.82
C ASP A 192 -22.01 18.91 5.93
N CYS A 193 -20.75 19.35 5.79
CA CYS A 193 -19.73 19.13 6.81
C CYS A 193 -20.15 19.78 8.14
N PRO A 194 -20.31 19.00 9.23
CA PRO A 194 -20.93 19.52 10.46
C PRO A 194 -19.95 20.35 11.32
N TYR A 195 -18.71 20.54 10.87
CA TYR A 195 -17.66 21.24 11.61
C TYR A 195 -16.77 22.10 10.70
N SER A 196 -16.14 23.09 11.33
CA SER A 196 -15.07 23.89 10.74
C SER A 196 -13.96 24.03 11.79
N PHE A 197 -12.86 23.32 11.61
CA PHE A 197 -11.75 23.30 12.56
C PHE A 197 -10.75 24.41 12.32
N SER A 198 -10.17 24.91 13.41
CA SER A 198 -9.04 25.84 13.35
C SER A 198 -7.79 25.17 12.74
N PRO A 199 -6.83 25.95 12.21
CA PRO A 199 -5.57 25.38 11.70
C PRO A 199 -4.88 24.45 12.70
N LYS A 200 -4.82 24.80 13.98
CA LYS A 200 -4.19 23.97 15.01
C LYS A 200 -4.89 22.62 15.20
N LYS A 201 -6.24 22.57 15.16
CA LYS A 201 -6.97 21.30 15.20
C LYS A 201 -6.71 20.45 13.96
N LEU A 202 -6.60 21.09 12.78
CA LEU A 202 -6.23 20.38 11.56
C LEU A 202 -4.79 19.86 11.60
N ASP A 203 -3.84 20.56 12.24
CA ASP A 203 -2.47 20.07 12.43
C ASP A 203 -2.44 18.83 13.32
N TYR A 204 -3.19 18.81 14.43
CA TYR A 204 -3.35 17.60 15.26
C TYR A 204 -3.95 16.44 14.47
N LEU A 205 -5.05 16.67 13.73
CA LEU A 205 -5.68 15.63 12.91
C LEU A 205 -4.76 15.12 11.81
N LYS A 206 -4.00 16.00 11.18
CA LYS A 206 -2.98 15.64 10.19
C LYS A 206 -1.92 14.75 10.82
N PHE A 207 -1.37 15.14 11.97
CA PHE A 207 -0.36 14.37 12.67
C PHE A 207 -0.88 12.97 13.04
N ILE A 208 -2.02 12.89 13.70
CA ILE A 208 -2.65 11.62 14.12
C ILE A 208 -2.95 10.74 12.89
N SER A 209 -3.57 11.32 11.86
CA SER A 209 -3.93 10.56 10.64
C SER A 209 -2.71 10.03 9.89
N THR A 210 -1.72 10.87 9.64
CA THR A 210 -0.54 10.46 8.85
C THR A 210 0.38 9.48 9.60
N LYS A 211 0.40 9.52 10.94
CA LYS A 211 1.29 8.69 11.74
C LYS A 211 0.65 7.41 12.27
N MET A 212 -0.68 7.39 12.43
CA MET A 212 -1.35 6.31 13.15
C MET A 212 -2.43 5.58 12.35
N ALA A 213 -3.09 6.26 11.37
CA ALA A 213 -4.22 5.66 10.65
C ALA A 213 -3.85 4.37 9.89
N SER A 214 -2.61 4.24 9.44
CA SER A 214 -2.14 3.01 8.77
C SER A 214 -2.07 1.79 9.68
N GLY A 215 -2.13 1.97 11.01
CA GLY A 215 -2.11 0.87 11.98
C GLY A 215 -0.75 0.17 12.18
N LYS A 216 0.34 0.72 11.64
CA LYS A 216 1.67 0.07 11.66
C LYS A 216 2.24 -0.22 13.04
N ARG A 217 1.86 0.54 14.07
CA ARG A 217 2.21 0.25 15.48
C ARG A 217 1.00 0.47 16.39
N ARG A 218 0.67 -0.55 17.17
CA ARG A 218 -0.50 -0.56 18.04
C ARG A 218 -0.36 0.36 19.26
N GLY A 219 0.86 0.56 19.74
CA GLY A 219 1.14 1.26 20.98
C GLY A 219 0.59 2.69 21.02
N GLU A 220 0.84 3.50 19.99
CA GLU A 220 0.34 4.88 19.90
C GLU A 220 -1.19 4.93 19.90
N LEU A 221 -1.82 4.03 19.16
CA LEU A 221 -3.28 3.95 19.05
C LEU A 221 -3.92 3.64 20.38
N LEU A 222 -3.40 2.66 21.12
CA LEU A 222 -3.92 2.25 22.41
C LEU A 222 -3.70 3.32 23.49
N ILE A 223 -2.48 3.86 23.62
CA ILE A 223 -2.20 4.91 24.60
C ILE A 223 -3.15 6.08 24.41
N LEU A 224 -3.28 6.56 23.18
CA LEU A 224 -4.12 7.72 22.91
C LEU A 224 -5.60 7.40 23.12
N ARG A 225 -6.07 6.23 22.68
CA ARG A 225 -7.46 5.79 22.89
C ARG A 225 -7.82 5.70 24.38
N GLU A 226 -6.94 5.10 25.19
CA GLU A 226 -7.21 4.93 26.62
C GLU A 226 -7.10 6.26 27.39
N LEU A 227 -6.19 7.16 27.00
CA LEU A 227 -6.17 8.52 27.54
C LEU A 227 -7.47 9.29 27.25
N LEU A 228 -8.11 9.03 26.11
CA LEU A 228 -9.41 9.63 25.82
C LEU A 228 -10.56 9.06 26.66
N LYS A 229 -10.45 7.82 27.15
CA LYS A 229 -11.46 7.16 27.99
C LYS A 229 -11.20 7.33 29.48
N SER A 230 -10.02 6.92 29.92
CA SER A 230 -9.63 6.83 31.35
C SER A 230 -8.12 7.10 31.48
N PRO A 231 -7.72 8.32 31.83
CA PRO A 231 -6.31 8.71 31.92
C PRO A 231 -5.45 7.81 32.81
N ASP A 232 -6.04 7.25 33.91
CA ASP A 232 -5.29 6.45 34.87
C ASP A 232 -4.97 5.01 34.40
N GLU A 233 -5.60 4.50 33.35
CA GLU A 233 -5.44 3.13 32.85
C GLU A 233 -4.58 3.04 31.63
N ALA A 234 -4.33 4.15 30.93
CA ALA A 234 -3.67 4.20 29.61
C ALA A 234 -2.31 3.51 29.57
N ILE A 235 -1.51 3.61 30.61
CA ILE A 235 -0.17 3.01 30.67
C ILE A 235 -0.24 1.48 30.83
N ASN A 236 -1.20 0.98 31.59
CA ASN A 236 -1.32 -0.46 31.87
C ASN A 236 -1.70 -1.23 30.59
N GLU A 237 -2.66 -0.72 29.82
CA GLU A 237 -3.05 -1.32 28.53
C GLU A 237 -1.97 -1.17 27.47
N ALA A 238 -1.29 -0.03 27.41
CA ALA A 238 -0.17 0.18 26.50
C ALA A 238 1.00 -0.76 26.83
N SER A 239 1.30 -0.97 28.13
CA SER A 239 2.34 -1.91 28.56
C SER A 239 2.02 -3.35 28.15
N ALA A 240 0.74 -3.74 28.23
CA ALA A 240 0.29 -5.06 27.76
C ALA A 240 0.36 -5.22 26.23
N ALA A 241 0.21 -4.14 25.49
CA ALA A 241 0.25 -4.15 24.03
C ALA A 241 1.65 -3.99 23.45
N CYS A 242 2.57 -3.37 24.19
CA CYS A 242 3.96 -3.18 23.78
C CYS A 242 4.80 -4.38 24.21
N ARG A 243 5.65 -4.88 23.29
CA ARG A 243 6.45 -6.09 23.50
C ARG A 243 7.64 -5.90 24.45
N SER A 244 8.10 -4.67 24.62
CA SER A 244 9.22 -4.33 25.50
C SER A 244 9.08 -2.93 26.06
N HIS A 245 9.85 -2.65 27.10
CA HIS A 245 9.93 -1.31 27.71
C HIS A 245 10.43 -0.26 26.71
N GLU A 246 11.38 -0.64 25.83
CA GLU A 246 11.89 0.26 24.80
C GLU A 246 10.84 0.60 23.74
N SER A 247 9.93 -0.33 23.42
CA SER A 247 8.81 -0.07 22.53
C SER A 247 7.85 0.96 23.14
N ILE A 248 7.55 0.85 24.45
CA ILE A 248 6.73 1.83 25.16
C ILE A 248 7.39 3.20 25.16
N THR A 249 8.68 3.28 25.50
CA THR A 249 9.45 4.53 25.52
C THR A 249 9.44 5.21 24.14
N SER A 250 9.65 4.43 23.07
CA SER A 250 9.58 4.95 21.70
C SER A 250 8.18 5.44 21.32
N THR A 251 7.13 4.76 21.78
CA THR A 251 5.73 5.16 21.57
C THR A 251 5.42 6.48 22.29
N ILE A 252 5.83 6.62 23.54
CA ILE A 252 5.69 7.86 24.32
C ILE A 252 6.42 9.01 23.62
N ARG A 253 7.65 8.78 23.20
CA ARG A 253 8.48 9.77 22.49
C ARG A 253 7.81 10.25 21.17
N MET A 254 7.11 9.36 20.48
CA MET A 254 6.34 9.74 19.29
C MET A 254 5.14 10.63 19.64
N LEU A 255 4.37 10.26 20.69
CA LEU A 255 3.18 10.99 21.10
C LEU A 255 3.50 12.32 21.81
N SER A 256 4.66 12.44 22.48
CA SER A 256 5.14 13.69 23.09
C SER A 256 5.73 14.68 22.07
N GLY A 257 5.89 14.26 20.80
CA GLY A 257 6.49 15.08 19.76
C GLY A 257 8.02 15.11 19.79
N GLU A 258 8.68 14.36 20.68
CA GLU A 258 10.14 14.35 20.82
C GLU A 258 10.87 13.63 19.68
N PHE A 259 10.20 12.65 19.05
CA PHE A 259 10.80 11.91 17.93
C PHE A 259 10.91 12.77 16.68
N SER A 260 9.84 13.46 16.30
CA SER A 260 9.75 14.17 15.03
C SER A 260 10.07 15.67 15.17
N THR A 261 10.87 16.20 14.27
CA THR A 261 11.22 17.64 14.23
C THR A 261 10.02 18.57 13.98
N ARG A 262 8.92 18.02 13.46
CA ARG A 262 7.66 18.71 13.19
C ARG A 262 6.47 17.96 13.79
N GLY A 263 6.72 17.27 14.90
CA GLY A 263 5.69 16.53 15.63
C GLY A 263 4.75 17.46 16.38
N GLU A 264 3.53 16.99 16.58
CA GLU A 264 2.57 17.59 17.51
C GLU A 264 2.71 16.92 18.86
N GLN A 265 2.67 17.71 19.93
CA GLN A 265 2.64 17.19 21.28
C GLN A 265 1.21 16.83 21.69
N LEU A 266 0.92 15.53 21.81
CA LEU A 266 -0.38 15.03 22.22
C LEU A 266 -0.42 14.66 23.71
N ILE A 267 0.74 14.26 24.25
CA ILE A 267 0.91 13.84 25.63
C ILE A 267 2.13 14.49 26.26
N ARG A 268 2.19 14.46 27.58
CA ARG A 268 3.36 14.83 28.38
C ARG A 268 3.49 13.95 29.59
N GLU A 269 4.68 13.88 30.16
CA GLU A 269 4.92 13.24 31.43
C GLU A 269 4.86 14.28 32.57
N VAL A 270 4.07 13.97 33.62
CA VAL A 270 3.94 14.79 34.82
C VAL A 270 3.99 13.86 36.02
N ASP A 271 4.96 14.06 36.91
CA ASP A 271 5.15 13.25 38.12
C ASP A 271 5.20 11.72 37.85
N GLY A 272 5.84 11.32 36.74
CA GLY A 272 5.96 9.93 36.30
C GLY A 272 4.68 9.33 35.70
N LYS A 273 3.66 10.17 35.45
CA LYS A 273 2.43 9.77 34.75
C LYS A 273 2.33 10.38 33.36
N ILE A 274 1.82 9.63 32.43
CA ILE A 274 1.50 10.12 31.10
C ILE A 274 0.10 10.73 31.11
N VAL A 275 0.00 11.99 30.71
CA VAL A 275 -1.25 12.75 30.63
C VAL A 275 -1.37 13.44 29.28
N LEU A 276 -2.59 13.84 28.91
CA LEU A 276 -2.81 14.65 27.71
C LEU A 276 -2.08 16.01 27.81
N ASP A 277 -1.57 16.49 26.69
CA ASP A 277 -1.09 17.88 26.61
C ASP A 277 -2.27 18.84 26.79
N PRO A 278 -2.17 19.91 27.60
CA PRO A 278 -3.29 20.81 27.88
C PRO A 278 -3.91 21.49 26.65
N GLN A 279 -3.10 21.78 25.62
CA GLN A 279 -3.64 22.37 24.40
C GLN A 279 -4.42 21.35 23.58
N PHE A 280 -3.91 20.12 23.52
CA PHE A 280 -4.62 19.02 22.88
C PHE A 280 -5.89 18.62 23.65
N GLU A 281 -5.85 18.56 24.97
CA GLU A 281 -7.00 18.34 25.84
C GLU A 281 -8.07 19.42 25.66
N THR A 282 -7.67 20.67 25.54
CA THR A 282 -8.58 21.77 25.21
C THR A 282 -9.22 21.57 23.83
N ALA A 283 -8.46 21.12 22.83
CA ALA A 283 -9.01 20.82 21.51
C ALA A 283 -10.05 19.67 21.57
N LEU A 284 -9.80 18.65 22.39
CA LEU A 284 -10.69 17.51 22.62
C LEU A 284 -12.00 17.86 23.36
N SER A 285 -12.12 19.06 23.92
CA SER A 285 -13.39 19.56 24.48
C SER A 285 -14.43 19.82 23.40
N ASP A 286 -14.04 19.96 22.13
CA ASP A 286 -14.95 19.99 20.98
C ASP A 286 -15.37 18.55 20.63
N PRO A 287 -16.68 18.21 20.74
CA PRO A 287 -17.15 16.86 20.48
C PRO A 287 -16.88 16.36 19.04
N TRP A 288 -16.97 17.25 18.06
CA TRP A 288 -16.69 16.89 16.67
C TRP A 288 -15.20 16.55 16.46
N PHE A 289 -14.32 17.36 17.02
CA PHE A 289 -12.89 17.10 16.97
C PHE A 289 -12.54 15.78 17.67
N ARG A 290 -13.09 15.56 18.87
CA ARG A 290 -12.90 14.30 19.61
C ARG A 290 -13.38 13.09 18.81
N ASN A 291 -14.54 13.17 18.15
CA ASN A 291 -15.06 12.10 17.30
C ASN A 291 -14.15 11.83 16.11
N CYS A 292 -13.62 12.86 15.46
CA CYS A 292 -12.67 12.69 14.36
C CYS A 292 -11.38 12.01 14.81
N VAL A 293 -10.86 12.37 15.99
CA VAL A 293 -9.69 11.66 16.56
C VAL A 293 -10.03 10.20 16.83
N SER A 294 -11.17 9.93 17.47
CA SER A 294 -11.61 8.55 17.77
C SER A 294 -11.79 7.72 16.49
N ASP A 295 -12.36 8.28 15.42
CA ASP A 295 -12.52 7.59 14.13
C ASP A 295 -11.17 7.16 13.55
N VAL A 296 -10.14 8.01 13.61
CA VAL A 296 -8.77 7.64 13.18
C VAL A 296 -8.18 6.54 14.04
N LEU A 297 -8.37 6.59 15.37
CA LEU A 297 -7.82 5.58 16.28
C LEU A 297 -8.48 4.21 16.08
N GLU A 298 -9.80 4.14 15.96
CA GLU A 298 -10.53 2.89 15.70
C GLU A 298 -10.18 2.31 14.34
N PHE A 299 -10.07 3.15 13.30
CA PHE A 299 -9.61 2.74 11.98
C PHE A 299 -8.19 2.18 12.02
N GLY A 300 -7.25 2.88 12.68
CA GLY A 300 -5.87 2.42 12.82
C GLY A 300 -5.77 1.09 13.59
N LEU A 301 -6.59 0.90 14.64
CA LEU A 301 -6.64 -0.36 15.38
C LEU A 301 -7.18 -1.51 14.54
N SER A 302 -8.24 -1.29 13.79
CA SER A 302 -8.77 -2.28 12.83
C SER A 302 -7.73 -2.67 11.79
N ARG A 303 -7.00 -1.69 11.22
CA ARG A 303 -5.91 -1.94 10.29
C ARG A 303 -4.72 -2.68 10.93
N ASN A 304 -4.39 -2.34 12.18
CA ASN A 304 -3.36 -3.07 12.92
C ASN A 304 -3.73 -4.53 13.10
N GLU A 305 -4.95 -4.82 13.50
CA GLU A 305 -5.44 -6.18 13.71
C GLU A 305 -5.46 -6.99 12.39
N ALA A 306 -5.86 -6.36 11.29
CA ALA A 306 -5.94 -7.00 9.99
C ALA A 306 -4.58 -7.27 9.32
N ALA A 307 -3.59 -6.35 9.46
CA ALA A 307 -2.38 -6.39 8.66
C ALA A 307 -1.06 -6.34 9.46
N PHE A 308 -1.08 -5.94 10.73
CA PHE A 308 0.13 -5.72 11.54
C PHE A 308 0.13 -6.46 12.89
N ALA A 309 -0.77 -7.42 13.09
CA ALA A 309 -0.84 -8.20 14.34
C ALA A 309 0.34 -9.16 14.53
N GLU A 310 0.79 -9.80 13.44
CA GLU A 310 1.86 -10.80 13.46
C GLU A 310 3.21 -10.16 13.10
N THR A 311 3.89 -9.63 14.09
CA THR A 311 5.17 -8.96 13.90
C THR A 311 6.34 -9.93 13.78
N TYR A 312 7.37 -9.49 13.09
CA TYR A 312 8.62 -10.24 12.89
C TYR A 312 9.50 -10.18 14.14
N LYS A 313 9.72 -11.34 14.76
CA LYS A 313 10.55 -11.50 15.98
C LYS A 313 10.16 -10.50 17.09
N ASP A 314 11.14 -9.81 17.64
CA ASP A 314 11.04 -8.77 18.66
C ASP A 314 10.86 -7.34 18.11
N THR A 315 10.63 -7.22 16.81
CA THR A 315 10.40 -5.94 16.13
C THR A 315 8.92 -5.57 16.09
N ASP A 316 8.63 -4.31 15.75
CA ASP A 316 7.28 -3.84 15.43
C ASP A 316 6.99 -3.93 13.91
N PHE A 317 7.83 -4.63 13.13
CA PHE A 317 7.63 -4.85 11.69
C PHE A 317 6.86 -6.14 11.41
N VAL A 318 6.15 -6.12 10.29
CA VAL A 318 5.54 -7.32 9.70
C VAL A 318 6.19 -7.58 8.35
N LEU A 319 6.61 -8.84 8.09
CA LEU A 319 7.23 -9.23 6.84
C LEU A 319 6.31 -8.92 5.64
N ASN A 320 6.92 -8.45 4.57
CA ASN A 320 6.26 -8.12 3.31
C ASN A 320 5.25 -6.97 3.38
N GLN A 321 5.20 -6.23 4.49
CA GLN A 321 4.48 -4.97 4.59
C GLN A 321 5.39 -3.80 4.22
N LYS A 322 4.77 -2.68 3.85
CA LYS A 322 5.47 -1.47 3.40
C LYS A 322 5.65 -0.45 4.51
N TYR A 323 6.82 0.17 4.52
CA TYR A 323 7.19 1.19 5.51
C TYR A 323 7.91 2.36 4.85
N THR A 324 7.58 3.57 5.29
CA THR A 324 8.38 4.76 4.98
C THR A 324 9.68 4.73 5.78
N ARG A 325 10.69 5.52 5.37
CA ARG A 325 11.92 5.68 6.16
C ARG A 325 11.65 6.17 7.57
N GLU A 326 10.66 7.05 7.73
CA GLU A 326 10.24 7.54 9.05
C GLU A 326 9.66 6.42 9.89
N ASP A 327 8.75 5.60 9.33
CA ASP A 327 8.24 4.42 10.02
C ASP A 327 9.38 3.51 10.48
N VAL A 328 10.36 3.26 9.60
CA VAL A 328 11.49 2.38 9.93
C VAL A 328 12.29 2.91 11.11
N CYS A 329 12.68 4.19 11.11
CA CYS A 329 13.44 4.78 12.21
C CYS A 329 12.65 4.77 13.52
N ARG A 330 11.35 5.07 13.46
CA ARG A 330 10.44 5.04 14.58
C ARG A 330 10.26 3.64 15.16
N LEU A 331 10.04 2.64 14.30
CA LEU A 331 9.82 1.24 14.70
C LEU A 331 11.11 0.55 15.12
N LEU A 332 12.28 0.99 14.65
CA LEU A 332 13.60 0.62 15.18
C LEU A 332 13.95 1.35 16.50
N ARG A 333 13.03 2.16 17.03
CA ARG A 333 13.12 2.82 18.33
C ARG A 333 14.23 3.86 18.45
N TRP A 334 14.61 4.47 17.31
CA TRP A 334 15.60 5.55 17.31
C TRP A 334 15.15 6.71 18.19
N ALA A 335 16.12 7.39 18.80
CA ALA A 335 15.81 8.48 19.73
C ALA A 335 15.16 9.69 19.04
N LYS A 336 15.55 9.97 17.80
CA LYS A 336 15.07 11.12 17.02
C LYS A 336 14.94 10.77 15.54
N GLU A 337 14.08 11.51 14.87
CA GLU A 337 13.98 11.53 13.43
C GLU A 337 15.30 11.99 12.79
N PRO A 338 15.95 11.19 11.92
CA PRO A 338 17.17 11.60 11.26
C PRO A 338 16.87 12.56 10.10
N ASN A 339 17.90 13.26 9.63
CA ASN A 339 17.81 13.88 8.31
C ASN A 339 17.87 12.79 7.24
N TYR A 340 16.74 12.51 6.59
CA TYR A 340 16.60 11.41 5.60
C TYR A 340 17.50 11.58 4.38
N GLN A 341 17.98 12.78 4.07
CA GLN A 341 18.99 12.97 3.02
C GLN A 341 20.31 12.31 3.40
N ASN A 342 20.65 12.27 4.69
CA ASN A 342 21.88 11.65 5.19
C ASN A 342 21.74 10.13 5.31
N VAL A 343 20.52 9.60 5.44
CA VAL A 343 20.29 8.15 5.54
C VAL A 343 20.71 7.45 4.25
N GLY A 344 20.47 8.08 3.09
CA GLY A 344 20.84 7.51 1.78
C GLY A 344 20.27 6.12 1.58
N GLY A 345 21.10 5.15 1.14
CA GLY A 345 20.75 3.75 1.00
C GLY A 345 20.76 2.97 2.31
N TYR A 346 21.52 3.40 3.29
CA TYR A 346 21.61 2.76 4.62
C TYR A 346 22.11 3.73 5.69
N PHE A 347 21.91 3.37 6.95
CA PHE A 347 22.40 4.15 8.09
C PHE A 347 22.58 3.25 9.32
N HIS A 348 23.64 3.47 10.08
CA HIS A 348 23.89 2.79 11.35
C HIS A 348 23.49 3.70 12.51
N ASP A 349 22.42 3.36 13.21
CA ASP A 349 22.11 3.97 14.50
C ASP A 349 22.87 3.23 15.59
N LYS A 350 23.79 3.95 16.26
CA LYS A 350 24.67 3.36 17.25
C LYS A 350 24.00 3.10 18.59
N GLU A 351 22.91 3.82 18.88
CA GLU A 351 22.17 3.70 20.14
C GLU A 351 21.39 2.39 20.17
N THR A 352 20.66 2.10 19.10
CA THR A 352 19.89 0.86 18.96
C THR A 352 20.68 -0.27 18.31
N ASN A 353 21.89 0.03 17.81
CA ASN A 353 22.74 -0.87 17.04
C ASN A 353 22.04 -1.52 15.84
N THR A 354 21.20 -0.73 15.15
CA THR A 354 20.41 -1.16 13.99
C THR A 354 20.93 -0.54 12.70
N PHE A 355 20.84 -1.31 11.62
CA PHE A 355 21.38 -0.96 10.31
C PHE A 355 20.32 -1.23 9.21
N PRO A 356 19.33 -0.35 9.03
CA PRO A 356 18.37 -0.48 7.93
C PRO A 356 19.03 -0.17 6.58
N VAL A 357 18.79 -1.02 5.59
CA VAL A 357 19.26 -0.89 4.22
C VAL A 357 18.06 -0.69 3.30
N PHE A 358 18.06 0.39 2.53
CA PHE A 358 16.99 0.77 1.61
C PHE A 358 17.47 0.67 0.17
N ILE A 359 16.86 -0.23 -0.59
CA ILE A 359 17.23 -0.49 -1.98
C ILE A 359 16.10 -0.08 -2.92
N ASN A 360 16.47 0.64 -4.00
CA ASN A 360 15.66 0.74 -5.19
C ASN A 360 16.21 -0.26 -6.20
N TYR A 361 15.47 -1.35 -6.44
CA TYR A 361 15.96 -2.48 -7.24
C TYR A 361 16.22 -2.12 -8.69
N GLU A 362 15.27 -1.43 -9.32
CA GLU A 362 15.47 -0.83 -10.64
C GLU A 362 15.97 0.60 -10.51
N LYS A 363 17.07 0.92 -11.15
CA LYS A 363 17.61 2.28 -11.17
C LYS A 363 16.99 3.08 -12.32
N ASP A 364 16.79 4.37 -12.10
CA ASP A 364 16.36 5.26 -13.18
C ASP A 364 17.50 5.42 -14.19
N PRO A 365 17.27 5.23 -15.51
CA PRO A 365 18.29 5.44 -16.53
C PRO A 365 18.90 6.84 -16.52
N ASP A 366 18.16 7.83 -15.99
CA ASP A 366 18.61 9.23 -15.92
C ASP A 366 19.42 9.53 -14.63
N ILE A 367 19.69 8.51 -13.81
CA ILE A 367 20.55 8.67 -12.63
C ILE A 367 22.01 8.89 -13.05
N SER A 368 22.71 9.73 -12.28
CA SER A 368 24.14 9.96 -12.41
C SER A 368 24.93 8.63 -12.50
N VAL A 369 25.87 8.54 -13.41
CA VAL A 369 26.75 7.37 -13.62
C VAL A 369 27.43 6.94 -12.30
N THR A 370 27.67 7.86 -11.36
CA THR A 370 28.21 7.57 -10.03
C THR A 370 27.26 6.85 -9.08
N THR A 371 25.99 6.75 -9.43
CA THR A 371 24.94 6.06 -8.65
C THR A 371 24.25 4.94 -9.42
N GLN A 372 24.64 4.73 -10.67
CA GLN A 372 24.16 3.65 -11.53
C GLN A 372 24.95 2.38 -11.20
N TYR A 373 24.45 1.61 -10.23
CA TYR A 373 24.98 0.32 -9.80
C TYR A 373 23.84 -0.66 -9.57
N GLU A 374 24.10 -1.94 -9.68
CA GLU A 374 23.08 -2.98 -9.62
C GLU A 374 23.12 -3.71 -8.28
N ASP A 375 22.16 -3.38 -7.40
CA ASP A 375 21.78 -4.29 -6.33
C ASP A 375 21.04 -5.47 -6.98
N ARG A 376 21.37 -6.72 -6.62
CA ARG A 376 20.81 -7.89 -7.31
C ARG A 376 20.56 -9.06 -6.37
N PHE A 377 19.45 -9.75 -6.55
CA PHE A 377 19.23 -11.04 -5.94
C PHE A 377 20.08 -12.12 -6.62
N VAL A 378 20.73 -12.95 -5.81
CA VAL A 378 21.37 -14.20 -6.23
C VAL A 378 20.35 -15.35 -6.15
N SER A 379 19.52 -15.31 -5.11
CA SER A 379 18.41 -16.22 -4.88
C SER A 379 17.33 -15.52 -4.03
N ASP A 380 16.25 -16.22 -3.72
CA ASP A 380 15.23 -15.74 -2.77
C ASP A 380 15.77 -15.58 -1.33
N ARG A 381 17.00 -16.05 -1.07
CA ARG A 381 17.68 -15.99 0.24
C ARG A 381 18.99 -15.22 0.24
N GLU A 382 19.45 -14.76 -0.90
CA GLU A 382 20.75 -14.09 -1.01
C GLU A 382 20.67 -12.88 -1.90
N ILE A 383 21.18 -11.74 -1.43
CA ILE A 383 21.20 -10.47 -2.16
C ILE A 383 22.60 -9.85 -2.10
N ILE A 384 23.05 -9.29 -3.21
CA ILE A 384 24.23 -8.44 -3.29
C ILE A 384 23.78 -6.99 -3.26
N CYS A 385 24.27 -6.24 -2.28
CA CYS A 385 24.02 -4.80 -2.13
C CYS A 385 25.30 -4.01 -2.31
N ILE A 386 25.19 -2.83 -2.90
CA ILE A 386 26.33 -1.96 -3.13
C ILE A 386 26.39 -0.85 -2.09
N SER A 387 27.57 -0.61 -1.53
CA SER A 387 27.81 0.45 -0.56
C SER A 387 27.57 1.85 -1.16
N LYS A 388 27.53 2.87 -0.31
CA LYS A 388 27.59 4.26 -0.77
C LYS A 388 28.85 4.52 -1.57
N SER A 389 28.78 5.47 -2.49
CA SER A 389 29.93 5.93 -3.28
C SER A 389 31.12 6.35 -2.40
N ASN A 390 32.32 6.20 -2.92
CA ASN A 390 33.59 6.49 -2.25
C ASN A 390 33.83 5.66 -0.98
N ARG A 391 33.37 4.40 -0.99
CA ARG A 391 33.72 3.40 0.03
C ARG A 391 34.73 2.41 -0.51
N THR A 392 35.59 1.95 0.40
CA THR A 392 36.60 0.95 0.17
C THR A 392 36.52 -0.11 1.27
N LEU A 393 37.23 -1.22 1.11
CA LEU A 393 37.35 -2.27 2.16
C LEU A 393 37.87 -1.73 3.49
N GLN A 394 38.64 -0.61 3.48
CA GLN A 394 39.19 0.04 4.66
C GLN A 394 38.22 1.06 5.30
N SER A 395 37.06 1.32 4.69
CA SER A 395 36.08 2.23 5.25
C SER A 395 35.53 1.70 6.58
N PRO A 396 35.46 2.52 7.66
CA PRO A 396 35.07 2.03 8.99
C PRO A 396 33.69 1.37 9.00
N GLU A 397 32.75 1.84 8.18
CA GLU A 397 31.41 1.27 8.10
C GLU A 397 31.43 -0.12 7.45
N ILE A 398 32.32 -0.36 6.47
CA ILE A 398 32.50 -1.68 5.84
C ILE A 398 33.14 -2.63 6.85
N GLY A 399 34.15 -2.16 7.63
CA GLY A 399 34.72 -2.92 8.74
C GLY A 399 33.69 -3.31 9.80
N ASN A 400 32.75 -2.40 10.16
CA ASN A 400 31.68 -2.72 11.09
C ASN A 400 30.72 -3.78 10.51
N LEU A 401 30.38 -3.70 9.23
CA LEU A 401 29.56 -4.72 8.56
C LEU A 401 30.25 -6.08 8.51
N ALA A 402 31.55 -6.11 8.25
CA ALA A 402 32.34 -7.37 8.25
C ALA A 402 32.30 -8.07 9.63
N HIS A 403 32.17 -7.30 10.72
CA HIS A 403 32.08 -7.80 12.09
C HIS A 403 30.66 -7.64 12.69
N ALA A 404 29.63 -7.48 11.86
CA ALA A 404 28.27 -7.17 12.30
C ALA A 404 27.77 -8.15 13.36
N ARG A 405 27.98 -9.44 13.18
CA ARG A 405 27.58 -10.49 14.14
C ARG A 405 28.29 -10.35 15.49
N GLU A 406 29.59 -10.08 15.48
CA GLU A 406 30.41 -9.92 16.69
C GLU A 406 30.01 -8.64 17.45
N LEU A 407 29.66 -7.60 16.72
CA LEU A 407 29.18 -6.32 17.25
C LEU A 407 27.70 -6.36 17.67
N GLY A 408 26.98 -7.45 17.44
CA GLY A 408 25.55 -7.54 17.68
C GLY A 408 24.71 -6.57 16.83
N MET A 409 25.26 -6.13 15.69
CA MET A 409 24.59 -5.19 14.78
C MET A 409 23.51 -5.92 13.97
N ARG A 410 22.29 -5.40 13.99
CA ARG A 410 21.15 -5.98 13.27
C ARG A 410 20.94 -5.24 11.96
N CYS A 411 21.07 -5.94 10.83
CA CYS A 411 20.85 -5.40 9.50
C CYS A 411 19.45 -5.78 9.01
N PHE A 412 18.68 -4.81 8.50
CA PHE A 412 17.30 -4.99 8.03
C PHE A 412 17.16 -4.57 6.58
N LEU A 413 16.50 -5.39 5.76
CA LEU A 413 16.31 -5.10 4.35
C LEU A 413 14.94 -4.46 4.09
N PHE A 414 14.98 -3.30 3.44
CA PHE A 414 13.83 -2.57 2.93
C PHE A 414 14.01 -2.34 1.43
N LEU A 415 13.14 -2.93 0.61
CA LEU A 415 13.30 -2.93 -0.83
C LEU A 415 12.04 -2.43 -1.52
N ARG A 416 12.21 -1.61 -2.54
CA ARG A 416 11.17 -1.23 -3.49
C ARG A 416 11.66 -1.42 -4.91
N LYS A 417 10.73 -1.66 -5.85
CA LYS A 417 11.11 -1.96 -7.23
C LYS A 417 11.76 -0.75 -7.89
N ASN A 418 11.05 0.35 -7.98
CA ASN A 418 11.58 1.56 -8.60
C ASN A 418 11.15 2.83 -7.85
N LYS A 419 11.77 3.96 -8.19
CA LYS A 419 11.50 5.28 -7.61
C LYS A 419 10.32 6.00 -8.30
N LYS A 420 9.79 5.45 -9.39
CA LYS A 420 8.79 6.12 -10.24
C LYS A 420 7.34 5.79 -9.85
N ASP A 421 7.12 4.88 -8.91
CA ASP A 421 5.79 4.62 -8.37
C ASP A 421 5.32 5.85 -7.59
N LYS A 422 4.49 6.68 -8.23
CA LYS A 422 4.14 8.02 -7.75
C LYS A 422 3.19 8.04 -6.57
N ASP A 423 2.49 6.95 -6.31
CA ASP A 423 1.61 6.84 -5.15
C ASP A 423 2.34 6.24 -3.95
N ASP A 424 3.38 5.38 -4.19
CA ASP A 424 4.17 4.67 -3.18
C ASP A 424 5.64 5.13 -3.10
N GLU A 425 5.96 6.31 -3.61
CA GLU A 425 7.35 6.83 -3.75
C GLU A 425 8.20 6.77 -2.48
N THR A 426 7.57 6.70 -1.32
CA THR A 426 8.27 6.77 -0.02
C THR A 426 8.34 5.45 0.73
N GLU A 427 7.61 4.41 0.30
CA GLU A 427 7.50 3.15 1.02
C GLU A 427 8.35 2.04 0.40
N SER A 428 8.90 1.17 1.25
CA SER A 428 9.67 -0.02 0.87
C SER A 428 9.15 -1.25 1.60
N TYR A 429 9.13 -2.40 0.95
CA TYR A 429 8.78 -3.67 1.58
C TYR A 429 9.84 -4.09 2.58
N PHE A 430 9.43 -4.46 3.77
CA PHE A 430 10.29 -5.08 4.77
C PHE A 430 10.48 -6.57 4.46
N LEU A 431 11.71 -6.97 4.19
CA LEU A 431 12.06 -8.34 3.81
C LEU A 431 12.78 -9.14 4.93
N GLY A 432 12.85 -8.56 6.13
CA GLY A 432 13.44 -9.23 7.31
C GLY A 432 14.86 -8.82 7.63
N GLU A 433 15.47 -9.56 8.56
CA GLU A 433 16.89 -9.43 8.88
C GLU A 433 17.77 -10.11 7.84
N MET A 434 18.93 -9.51 7.62
CA MET A 434 19.96 -10.04 6.74
C MET A 434 21.34 -9.97 7.40
N HIS A 435 22.22 -10.88 7.02
CA HIS A 435 23.55 -11.00 7.58
C HIS A 435 24.62 -10.96 6.49
N PRO A 436 25.67 -10.10 6.62
CA PRO A 436 26.81 -10.17 5.72
C PRO A 436 27.43 -11.56 5.75
N THR A 437 27.68 -12.15 4.58
CA THR A 437 28.27 -13.49 4.43
C THR A 437 29.77 -13.52 4.66
N GLY A 438 30.39 -12.35 4.73
CA GLY A 438 31.88 -12.20 4.73
C GLY A 438 32.43 -11.97 3.31
N GLN A 439 31.61 -12.00 2.28
CA GLN A 439 32.03 -11.69 0.91
C GLN A 439 31.88 -10.18 0.67
N PHE A 440 33.02 -9.52 0.55
CA PHE A 440 33.13 -8.08 0.28
C PHE A 440 34.10 -7.91 -0.90
N GLU A 441 33.61 -7.28 -1.96
CA GLU A 441 34.39 -7.01 -3.17
C GLU A 441 34.46 -5.51 -3.45
N GLN A 442 35.65 -4.95 -3.55
CA GLN A 442 35.82 -3.56 -3.94
C GLN A 442 35.71 -3.43 -5.44
N ILE A 443 34.78 -2.59 -5.87
CA ILE A 443 34.51 -2.30 -7.28
C ILE A 443 34.79 -0.84 -7.61
N VAL A 444 34.97 -0.56 -8.89
CA VAL A 444 34.98 0.78 -9.45
C VAL A 444 33.71 0.95 -10.26
N MET A 445 32.99 2.05 -10.03
CA MET A 445 31.75 2.33 -10.72
C MET A 445 31.98 2.63 -12.21
N GLU A 446 30.91 2.66 -12.99
CA GLU A 446 30.94 2.89 -14.43
C GLU A 446 31.60 4.22 -14.84
N ASP A 447 31.70 5.19 -13.93
CA ASP A 447 32.46 6.45 -14.15
C ASP A 447 33.99 6.26 -14.20
N GLY A 448 34.45 5.04 -13.94
CA GLY A 448 35.88 4.65 -13.93
C GLY A 448 36.71 5.23 -12.80
N SER A 449 36.11 5.95 -11.84
CA SER A 449 36.82 6.66 -10.76
C SER A 449 36.24 6.48 -9.36
N THR A 450 34.92 6.32 -9.24
CA THR A 450 34.23 6.20 -7.96
C THR A 450 34.35 4.78 -7.43
N SER A 451 34.87 4.61 -6.21
CA SER A 451 34.94 3.30 -5.54
C SER A 451 33.64 2.97 -4.81
N ALA A 452 33.29 1.70 -4.77
CA ALA A 452 32.23 1.15 -3.93
C ALA A 452 32.60 -0.29 -3.50
N VAL A 453 31.81 -0.86 -2.61
CA VAL A 453 32.00 -2.25 -2.13
C VAL A 453 30.71 -3.02 -2.37
N GLU A 454 30.76 -4.10 -3.10
CA GLU A 454 29.71 -5.12 -3.15
C GLU A 454 29.76 -5.93 -1.87
N ILE A 455 28.60 -6.15 -1.27
CA ILE A 455 28.45 -6.88 -0.01
C ILE A 455 27.36 -7.92 -0.23
N THR A 456 27.70 -9.18 -0.04
CA THR A 456 26.76 -10.28 -0.12
C THR A 456 26.10 -10.51 1.24
N TYR A 457 24.76 -10.58 1.25
CA TYR A 457 23.97 -10.82 2.45
C TYR A 457 23.09 -12.05 2.30
N ASP A 458 23.05 -12.88 3.34
CA ASP A 458 22.06 -13.93 3.54
C ASP A 458 20.82 -13.34 4.21
N LEU A 459 19.64 -13.63 3.67
CA LEU A 459 18.35 -13.30 4.26
C LEU A 459 17.92 -14.42 5.21
N GLU A 460 17.55 -14.09 6.43
CA GLU A 460 17.05 -15.09 7.38
C GLU A 460 15.75 -15.72 6.92
N THR A 461 14.89 -14.93 6.29
CA THR A 461 13.62 -15.39 5.74
C THR A 461 13.66 -15.26 4.22
N PRO A 462 13.27 -16.32 3.46
CA PRO A 462 13.22 -16.21 2.02
C PRO A 462 12.21 -15.15 1.61
N VAL A 463 12.53 -14.42 0.55
CA VAL A 463 11.58 -13.47 -0.04
C VAL A 463 10.37 -14.25 -0.55
N ARG A 464 9.18 -13.76 -0.24
CA ARG A 464 7.92 -14.39 -0.69
C ARG A 464 7.89 -14.43 -2.23
N ALA A 465 7.49 -15.57 -2.80
CA ALA A 465 7.64 -15.86 -4.23
C ALA A 465 7.01 -14.79 -5.15
N ASP A 466 5.83 -14.28 -4.81
CA ASP A 466 5.16 -13.22 -5.58
C ASP A 466 5.94 -11.89 -5.60
N LEU A 467 6.58 -11.52 -4.46
CA LEU A 467 7.43 -10.34 -4.38
C LEU A 467 8.77 -10.57 -5.10
N TYR A 468 9.36 -11.76 -4.95
CA TYR A 468 10.59 -12.11 -5.65
C TYR A 468 10.41 -11.99 -7.16
N ASP A 469 9.35 -12.61 -7.71
CA ASP A 469 9.00 -12.51 -9.12
C ASP A 469 8.71 -11.06 -9.55
N TYR A 470 8.02 -10.30 -8.69
CA TYR A 470 7.74 -8.88 -8.95
C TYR A 470 9.03 -8.06 -9.07
N PHE A 471 9.99 -8.25 -8.16
CA PHE A 471 11.25 -7.53 -8.23
C PHE A 471 12.09 -7.90 -9.46
N LEU A 472 12.11 -9.19 -9.85
CA LEU A 472 12.87 -9.66 -11.00
C LEU A 472 12.20 -9.36 -12.35
N SER A 473 10.88 -9.11 -12.39
CA SER A 473 10.20 -8.81 -13.64
C SER A 473 10.74 -7.51 -14.24
N SER A 474 11.37 -7.59 -15.43
CA SER A 474 11.70 -6.41 -16.22
C SER A 474 10.44 -5.98 -16.99
N PHE A 475 10.00 -4.74 -16.79
CA PHE A 475 9.01 -4.15 -17.69
C PHE A 475 9.76 -3.58 -18.89
N ASP A 476 9.84 -4.35 -19.97
CA ASP A 476 10.47 -3.89 -21.20
C ASP A 476 9.90 -2.53 -21.62
N LYS A 477 10.83 -1.63 -21.97
CA LYS A 477 10.55 -0.24 -22.37
C LYS A 477 9.81 -0.18 -23.69
#